data_16bf0210abb78afa40fa61c5c863e95f
#
_entry.id   16bf0210abb78afa40fa61c5c863e95f
#
_cell.length_a   1.000
_cell.length_b   1.000
_cell.length_c   1.000
_cell.angle_alpha   90.00
_cell.angle_beta   90.00
_cell.angle_gamma   90.00
#
_symmetry.space_group_name_H-M   'P 1'
#
loop_
_entity.id
_entity.type
_entity.pdbx_description
1 polymer ?
#
loop_
_entity_poly.entity_id
_entity_poly.type
_entity_poly.pdbx_seq_one_letter_code
_entity_poly.pdbx_strand_id
1 'polypeptide(L)'
;MKFIRAKSISYGSVRSYEDVKAICIHFTGISNDTAENEGNYFAHGNTRAAGAHIFSDRAGNNVKSVPLSRPAWSVGIFFTRAGGAAKYWGTLNNYNTVSIEMCDCATKDPSKKQIKAIKKAIKYIRKKCPNATKVVRHFDICGKQCPGRMSGGPGTKGYERWQKLLRDLGELPEQKTKKKAVKKAKKAAAKTSKTSKTNKEIAKEVIAGKWGNGKIRKQRLTAAGYDYDTIQRIVNNMLK
;
A
#
# COMPACT_ATOMS: atom_id res chain seq x y z
N MET A 1 -19.25 10.46 10.79
CA MET A 1 -18.13 10.06 11.67
C MET A 1 -18.42 10.61 13.07
N LYS A 2 -18.47 9.74 14.08
CA LYS A 2 -18.55 10.13 15.50
C LYS A 2 -17.38 11.02 15.86
N PHE A 3 -17.55 11.97 16.78
CA PHE A 3 -16.47 12.82 17.26
C PHE A 3 -16.32 12.61 18.77
N ILE A 4 -15.16 12.13 19.18
CA ILE A 4 -14.74 11.95 20.57
C ILE A 4 -13.47 12.77 20.72
N ARG A 5 -13.60 13.95 21.32
CA ARG A 5 -12.50 14.93 21.38
C ARG A 5 -11.39 14.44 22.29
N ALA A 6 -10.16 14.37 21.75
CA ALA A 6 -8.97 14.11 22.55
C ALA A 6 -8.69 15.22 23.57
N LYS A 7 -7.99 14.89 24.66
CA LYS A 7 -7.44 15.87 25.60
C LYS A 7 -6.50 16.84 24.90
N SER A 8 -6.39 18.06 25.42
CA SER A 8 -5.53 19.11 24.86
C SER A 8 -4.05 18.73 24.75
N ILE A 9 -3.56 17.85 25.61
CA ILE A 9 -2.20 17.30 25.54
C ILE A 9 -1.90 16.55 24.22
N SER A 10 -2.94 16.15 23.47
CA SER A 10 -2.81 15.36 22.23
C SER A 10 -2.57 16.19 20.98
N TYR A 11 -2.65 17.52 21.07
CA TYR A 11 -2.59 18.40 19.89
C TYR A 11 -2.10 19.81 20.22
N GLY A 12 -1.68 20.54 19.20
CA GLY A 12 -1.17 21.90 19.32
C GLY A 12 -2.19 22.99 19.04
N SER A 13 -1.69 24.22 18.86
CA SER A 13 -2.47 25.42 18.56
C SER A 13 -3.19 25.32 17.21
N VAL A 14 -4.14 26.21 16.98
CA VAL A 14 -4.90 26.26 15.70
C VAL A 14 -3.94 26.54 14.54
N ARG A 15 -4.18 25.86 13.41
CA ARG A 15 -3.50 26.06 12.11
C ARG A 15 -4.54 26.26 10.99
N SER A 16 -4.13 26.82 9.87
CA SER A 16 -4.96 26.86 8.66
C SER A 16 -5.16 25.46 8.08
N TYR A 17 -6.30 25.20 7.48
CA TYR A 17 -6.54 23.99 6.70
C TYR A 17 -5.62 23.91 5.46
N GLU A 18 -5.19 25.05 4.93
CA GLU A 18 -4.30 25.16 3.76
C GLU A 18 -2.86 24.75 4.09
N ASP A 19 -2.46 24.79 5.38
CA ASP A 19 -1.16 24.31 5.82
C ASP A 19 -1.01 22.79 5.67
N VAL A 20 -2.12 22.06 5.62
CA VAL A 20 -2.10 20.60 5.55
C VAL A 20 -1.71 20.15 4.15
N LYS A 21 -0.55 19.51 4.01
CA LYS A 21 0.04 19.06 2.75
C LYS A 21 -0.16 17.57 2.46
N ALA A 22 -0.38 16.77 3.51
CA ALA A 22 -0.48 15.32 3.37
C ALA A 22 -1.38 14.67 4.43
N ILE A 23 -1.90 13.50 4.08
CA ILE A 23 -2.60 12.57 4.95
C ILE A 23 -1.62 11.45 5.30
N CYS A 24 -1.31 11.29 6.58
CA CYS A 24 -0.39 10.27 7.08
C CYS A 24 -1.16 9.06 7.61
N ILE A 25 -0.88 7.90 7.06
CA ILE A 25 -1.46 6.63 7.51
C ILE A 25 -0.55 6.03 8.57
N HIS A 26 -1.16 5.65 9.68
CA HIS A 26 -0.59 4.99 10.84
C HIS A 26 -1.31 3.69 11.16
N PHE A 27 -0.89 3.01 12.21
CA PHE A 27 -1.59 1.91 12.85
C PHE A 27 -1.43 2.00 14.37
N THR A 28 -2.46 1.60 15.13
CA THR A 28 -2.40 1.66 16.60
C THR A 28 -1.42 0.66 17.19
N GLY A 29 -1.10 -0.40 16.46
CA GLY A 29 -0.20 -1.47 16.93
C GLY A 29 -0.87 -2.43 17.93
N ILE A 30 -2.16 -2.26 18.17
CA ILE A 30 -2.97 -3.04 19.12
C ILE A 30 -3.87 -4.00 18.34
N SER A 31 -3.98 -5.24 18.83
CA SER A 31 -4.91 -6.24 18.29
C SER A 31 -6.27 -6.12 18.95
N ASN A 32 -7.33 -6.44 18.19
CA ASN A 32 -8.74 -6.38 18.64
C ASN A 32 -9.18 -4.98 19.08
N ASP A 33 -8.55 -3.97 18.53
CA ASP A 33 -8.80 -2.57 18.84
C ASP A 33 -9.87 -1.96 17.93
N THR A 34 -10.59 -0.96 18.44
CA THR A 34 -11.65 -0.26 17.73
C THR A 34 -11.40 1.24 17.66
N ALA A 35 -11.99 1.90 16.66
CA ALA A 35 -11.90 3.35 16.55
C ALA A 35 -12.50 4.09 17.75
N GLU A 36 -13.50 3.50 18.40
CA GLU A 36 -14.15 4.07 19.58
C GLU A 36 -13.28 3.91 20.83
N ASN A 37 -12.63 2.75 21.02
CA ASN A 37 -11.69 2.54 22.12
C ASN A 37 -10.56 3.55 22.07
N GLU A 38 -9.94 3.74 20.92
CA GLU A 38 -8.89 4.74 20.74
C GLU A 38 -9.39 6.16 20.97
N GLY A 39 -10.57 6.51 20.43
CA GLY A 39 -11.19 7.80 20.69
C GLY A 39 -11.37 8.07 22.18
N ASN A 40 -11.91 7.10 22.92
CA ASN A 40 -12.11 7.18 24.37
C ASN A 40 -10.78 7.24 25.14
N TYR A 41 -9.78 6.44 24.74
CA TYR A 41 -8.45 6.51 25.36
C TYR A 41 -7.86 7.92 25.23
N PHE A 42 -7.88 8.52 24.04
CA PHE A 42 -7.33 9.88 23.87
C PHE A 42 -8.18 10.96 24.52
N ALA A 43 -9.48 10.73 24.74
CA ALA A 43 -10.36 11.63 25.47
C ALA A 43 -10.18 11.57 26.98
N HIS A 44 -9.88 10.39 27.54
CA HIS A 44 -9.93 10.18 28.99
C HIS A 44 -8.63 9.61 29.58
N GLY A 45 -7.98 8.66 28.91
CA GLY A 45 -6.81 7.91 29.41
C GLY A 45 -5.45 8.46 29.01
N ASN A 46 -5.36 9.29 27.97
CA ASN A 46 -4.07 9.77 27.48
C ASN A 46 -3.38 10.72 28.47
N THR A 47 -2.12 10.39 28.80
CA THR A 47 -1.25 11.18 29.71
C THR A 47 0.02 11.71 29.04
N ARG A 48 0.15 11.53 27.72
CA ARG A 48 1.36 11.90 26.96
C ARG A 48 1.02 12.76 25.75
N ALA A 49 1.99 13.52 25.25
CA ALA A 49 1.88 14.28 24.00
C ALA A 49 1.83 13.34 22.78
N ALA A 50 0.69 12.67 22.61
CA ALA A 50 0.38 11.79 21.49
C ALA A 50 -1.08 11.93 21.09
N GLY A 51 -1.42 11.77 19.81
CA GLY A 51 -2.79 11.86 19.32
C GLY A 51 -2.90 11.64 17.83
N ALA A 52 -4.12 11.41 17.35
CA ALA A 52 -4.43 11.31 15.93
C ALA A 52 -5.73 12.03 15.59
N HIS A 53 -5.91 12.38 14.33
CA HIS A 53 -7.11 13.09 13.89
C HIS A 53 -8.30 12.14 13.70
N ILE A 54 -8.05 10.96 13.14
CA ILE A 54 -9.09 9.98 12.83
C ILE A 54 -8.57 8.58 13.15
N PHE A 55 -9.40 7.79 13.84
CA PHE A 55 -9.23 6.35 14.03
C PHE A 55 -10.20 5.61 13.13
N SER A 56 -9.72 4.55 12.46
CA SER A 56 -10.51 3.74 11.53
C SER A 56 -10.37 2.27 11.89
N ASP A 57 -11.50 1.59 12.16
CA ASP A 57 -11.49 0.18 12.57
C ASP A 57 -11.88 -0.80 11.46
N ARG A 58 -11.68 -2.09 11.73
CA ARG A 58 -11.95 -3.17 10.78
C ARG A 58 -13.44 -3.38 10.49
N ALA A 59 -14.33 -2.92 11.38
CA ALA A 59 -15.78 -2.95 11.17
C ALA A 59 -16.24 -1.85 10.20
N GLY A 60 -15.37 -0.86 9.94
CA GLY A 60 -15.62 0.23 9.00
C GLY A 60 -16.09 1.51 9.66
N ASN A 61 -15.89 1.64 10.98
CA ASN A 61 -16.18 2.85 11.70
C ASN A 61 -15.00 3.82 11.64
N ASN A 62 -15.32 5.11 11.61
CA ASN A 62 -14.37 6.20 11.80
C ASN A 62 -14.78 7.05 13.00
N VAL A 63 -13.84 7.32 13.88
CA VAL A 63 -13.96 8.27 14.97
C VAL A 63 -13.00 9.42 14.76
N LYS A 64 -13.51 10.64 14.75
CA LYS A 64 -12.69 11.87 14.79
C LYS A 64 -12.29 12.11 16.23
N SER A 65 -11.02 12.50 16.44
CA SER A 65 -10.49 12.75 17.77
C SER A 65 -9.87 14.15 17.88
N VAL A 66 -8.82 14.45 17.12
CA VAL A 66 -8.27 15.80 17.04
C VAL A 66 -8.93 16.57 15.89
N PRO A 67 -9.37 17.83 16.08
CA PRO A 67 -9.90 18.66 15.00
C PRO A 67 -8.83 18.87 13.89
N LEU A 68 -9.25 18.90 12.63
CA LEU A 68 -8.32 19.09 11.49
C LEU A 68 -7.60 20.45 11.52
N SER A 69 -8.22 21.46 12.17
CA SER A 69 -7.62 22.78 12.38
C SER A 69 -6.53 22.82 13.46
N ARG A 70 -6.10 21.67 13.97
CA ARG A 70 -5.02 21.55 14.95
C ARG A 70 -4.06 20.45 14.54
N PRO A 71 -2.75 20.60 14.77
CA PRO A 71 -1.80 19.51 14.57
C PRO A 71 -1.99 18.45 15.66
N ALA A 72 -2.15 17.19 15.31
CA ALA A 72 -2.07 16.08 16.26
C ALA A 72 -0.60 15.65 16.43
N TRP A 73 -0.24 15.24 17.64
CA TRP A 73 1.12 14.76 17.93
C TRP A 73 1.29 13.30 17.46
N SER A 74 1.38 13.09 16.15
CA SER A 74 1.38 11.76 15.51
C SER A 74 2.68 11.41 14.80
N VAL A 75 3.39 12.38 14.17
CA VAL A 75 4.59 12.10 13.37
C VAL A 75 5.86 12.70 13.97
N GLY A 76 5.76 13.48 15.07
CA GLY A 76 6.86 14.24 15.64
C GLY A 76 7.20 15.51 14.85
N ILE A 77 8.05 16.34 15.43
CA ILE A 77 8.55 17.58 14.83
C ILE A 77 10.02 17.39 14.45
N PHE A 78 10.76 16.67 15.28
CA PHE A 78 12.20 16.45 15.17
C PHE A 78 12.49 14.96 15.35
N PHE A 79 12.32 14.16 14.32
CA PHE A 79 12.80 12.80 14.37
C PHE A 79 14.21 12.72 13.78
N THR A 80 15.19 12.59 14.64
CA THR A 80 16.61 12.38 14.28
C THR A 80 16.91 10.91 13.94
N ARG A 81 15.89 10.07 13.75
CA ARG A 81 16.14 8.66 13.56
C ARG A 81 16.62 8.33 12.16
N ALA A 82 17.43 7.28 12.14
CA ALA A 82 17.89 6.33 11.10
C ALA A 82 17.24 6.42 9.71
N GLY A 83 16.32 7.29 9.52
CA GLY A 83 15.58 7.59 8.35
C GLY A 83 16.00 8.88 7.68
N GLY A 84 17.22 9.32 7.77
CA GLY A 84 17.72 10.42 6.92
C GLY A 84 17.49 10.20 5.43
N ALA A 85 17.18 8.95 5.05
CA ALA A 85 16.71 8.54 3.73
C ALA A 85 15.16 8.53 3.57
N ALA A 86 14.36 8.89 4.58
CA ALA A 86 12.92 8.94 4.46
C ALA A 86 12.51 10.07 3.50
N LYS A 87 11.66 9.72 2.53
CA LYS A 87 11.31 10.58 1.38
C LYS A 87 10.84 11.99 1.75
N TYR A 88 10.19 12.12 2.90
CA TYR A 88 9.59 13.39 3.35
C TYR A 88 10.22 13.91 4.64
N TRP A 89 11.44 13.43 4.98
CA TRP A 89 12.20 13.94 6.10
C TRP A 89 12.40 15.46 5.98
N GLY A 90 12.18 16.18 7.07
CA GLY A 90 12.32 17.65 7.11
C GLY A 90 11.23 18.43 6.38
N THR A 91 10.37 17.77 5.59
CA THR A 91 9.31 18.46 4.83
C THR A 91 7.90 18.23 5.36
N LEU A 92 7.63 17.04 5.90
CA LEU A 92 6.34 16.71 6.54
C LEU A 92 6.52 16.52 8.04
N ASN A 93 5.59 17.07 8.82
CA ASN A 93 5.59 17.03 10.28
C ASN A 93 4.16 17.14 10.83
N ASN A 94 3.99 17.26 12.15
CA ASN A 94 2.66 17.39 12.78
C ASN A 94 1.87 18.60 12.29
N TYR A 95 2.53 19.70 11.96
CA TYR A 95 1.85 20.96 11.59
C TYR A 95 1.29 20.94 10.16
N ASN A 96 1.79 20.10 9.29
CA ASN A 96 1.37 20.04 7.90
C ASN A 96 0.83 18.66 7.45
N THR A 97 0.53 17.77 8.43
CA THR A 97 -0.12 16.49 8.16
C THR A 97 -1.41 16.32 8.95
N VAL A 98 -2.29 15.49 8.41
CA VAL A 98 -3.46 14.91 9.10
C VAL A 98 -3.25 13.41 9.20
N SER A 99 -3.43 12.83 10.40
CA SER A 99 -3.20 11.42 10.65
C SER A 99 -4.49 10.60 10.64
N ILE A 100 -4.43 9.41 10.04
CA ILE A 100 -5.45 8.35 10.13
C ILE A 100 -4.76 7.12 10.71
N GLU A 101 -5.24 6.66 11.87
CA GLU A 101 -4.81 5.42 12.54
C GLU A 101 -5.68 4.25 12.10
N MET A 102 -5.05 3.17 11.65
CA MET A 102 -5.72 1.89 11.39
C MET A 102 -5.72 1.06 12.67
N CYS A 103 -6.88 0.84 13.27
CA CYS A 103 -7.04 -0.02 14.43
C CYS A 103 -7.02 -1.50 14.03
N ASP A 104 -6.53 -2.38 14.91
CA ASP A 104 -6.42 -3.84 14.71
C ASP A 104 -5.67 -4.25 13.42
N CYS A 105 -4.61 -3.52 13.09
CA CYS A 105 -3.74 -3.82 11.93
C CYS A 105 -2.30 -4.21 12.31
N ALA A 106 -2.05 -4.59 13.56
CA ALA A 106 -0.73 -5.03 14.03
C ALA A 106 -0.24 -6.28 13.27
N THR A 107 -1.10 -7.29 13.15
CA THR A 107 -0.80 -8.57 12.51
C THR A 107 -1.62 -8.85 11.24
N LYS A 108 -2.59 -8.00 10.92
CA LYS A 108 -3.55 -8.17 9.82
C LYS A 108 -3.48 -6.99 8.86
N ASP A 109 -3.74 -7.22 7.59
CA ASP A 109 -3.97 -6.15 6.62
C ASP A 109 -5.39 -5.56 6.84
N PRO A 110 -5.64 -4.29 6.48
CA PRO A 110 -6.94 -3.67 6.69
C PRO A 110 -8.07 -4.42 5.97
N SER A 111 -9.23 -4.50 6.60
CA SER A 111 -10.41 -5.12 6.01
C SER A 111 -10.98 -4.27 4.86
N LYS A 112 -11.80 -4.89 3.99
CA LYS A 112 -12.52 -4.14 2.94
C LYS A 112 -13.40 -3.03 3.50
N LYS A 113 -14.02 -3.25 4.68
CA LYS A 113 -14.85 -2.23 5.36
C LYS A 113 -13.97 -1.08 5.87
N GLN A 114 -12.82 -1.39 6.47
CA GLN A 114 -11.87 -0.39 6.93
C GLN A 114 -11.30 0.43 5.77
N ILE A 115 -10.94 -0.18 4.64
CA ILE A 115 -10.51 0.54 3.43
C ILE A 115 -11.60 1.51 2.95
N LYS A 116 -12.87 1.10 2.94
CA LYS A 116 -13.99 2.00 2.62
C LYS A 116 -14.10 3.16 3.60
N ALA A 117 -13.90 2.90 4.89
CA ALA A 117 -13.93 3.94 5.93
C ALA A 117 -12.77 4.92 5.76
N ILE A 118 -11.56 4.45 5.49
CA ILE A 118 -10.39 5.29 5.21
C ILE A 118 -10.63 6.15 3.96
N LYS A 119 -11.20 5.61 2.88
CA LYS A 119 -11.59 6.41 1.70
C LYS A 119 -12.54 7.56 2.07
N LYS A 120 -13.55 7.29 2.91
CA LYS A 120 -14.47 8.33 3.40
C LYS A 120 -13.73 9.39 4.23
N ALA A 121 -12.78 8.96 5.07
CA ALA A 121 -11.95 9.87 5.86
C ALA A 121 -11.06 10.74 4.97
N ILE A 122 -10.38 10.18 3.97
CA ILE A 122 -9.57 10.92 3.00
C ILE A 122 -10.43 11.96 2.26
N LYS A 123 -11.60 11.57 1.76
CA LYS A 123 -12.52 12.50 1.10
C LYS A 123 -12.96 13.64 2.02
N TYR A 124 -13.28 13.34 3.27
CA TYR A 124 -13.63 14.35 4.28
C TYR A 124 -12.48 15.31 4.56
N ILE A 125 -11.25 14.80 4.72
CA ILE A 125 -10.05 15.60 4.95
C ILE A 125 -9.82 16.54 3.76
N ARG A 126 -9.80 16.02 2.53
CA ARG A 126 -9.57 16.82 1.32
C ARG A 126 -10.62 17.89 1.07
N LYS A 127 -11.87 17.64 1.49
CA LYS A 127 -12.92 18.67 1.43
C LYS A 127 -12.62 19.87 2.33
N LYS A 128 -11.92 19.66 3.45
CA LYS A 128 -11.58 20.72 4.43
C LYS A 128 -10.15 21.26 4.21
N CYS A 129 -9.24 20.40 3.80
CA CYS A 129 -7.82 20.67 3.62
C CYS A 129 -7.45 20.42 2.14
N PRO A 130 -7.69 21.37 1.23
CA PRO A 130 -7.55 21.14 -0.22
C PRO A 130 -6.13 20.81 -0.65
N ASN A 131 -5.13 21.27 0.10
CA ASN A 131 -3.71 20.99 -0.17
C ASN A 131 -3.24 19.61 0.31
N ALA A 132 -4.09 18.83 0.99
CA ALA A 132 -3.79 17.46 1.45
C ALA A 132 -3.81 16.45 0.29
N THR A 133 -2.99 16.68 -0.72
CA THR A 133 -2.99 15.92 -1.97
C THR A 133 -2.30 14.57 -1.88
N LYS A 134 -1.38 14.40 -0.93
CA LYS A 134 -0.56 13.18 -0.77
C LYS A 134 -1.10 12.29 0.33
N VAL A 135 -1.08 10.97 0.08
CA VAL A 135 -1.26 9.95 1.13
C VAL A 135 0.08 9.26 1.34
N VAL A 136 0.60 9.33 2.57
CA VAL A 136 1.94 8.88 2.94
C VAL A 136 1.90 8.00 4.18
N ARG A 137 2.97 7.27 4.47
CA ARG A 137 3.16 6.54 5.74
C ARG A 137 3.97 7.37 6.71
N HIS A 138 3.84 7.11 8.00
CA HIS A 138 4.78 7.60 8.98
C HIS A 138 6.22 7.15 8.65
N PHE A 139 6.39 5.93 8.13
CA PHE A 139 7.66 5.44 7.58
C PHE A 139 8.27 6.38 6.53
N ASP A 140 7.47 6.94 5.64
CA ASP A 140 7.93 7.84 4.58
C ASP A 140 8.37 9.21 5.11
N ILE A 141 7.96 9.57 6.34
CA ILE A 141 8.30 10.85 6.99
C ILE A 141 9.58 10.73 7.81
N CYS A 142 9.72 9.68 8.63
CA CYS A 142 10.85 9.57 9.56
C CYS A 142 11.46 8.17 9.68
N GLY A 143 11.12 7.22 8.81
CA GLY A 143 11.64 5.85 8.86
C GLY A 143 11.08 4.97 9.98
N LYS A 144 10.14 5.47 10.80
CA LYS A 144 9.49 4.68 11.85
C LYS A 144 8.76 3.49 11.24
N GLN A 145 8.81 2.31 11.90
CA GLN A 145 8.09 1.10 11.47
C GLN A 145 6.56 1.25 11.66
N CYS A 146 5.99 2.24 10.98
CA CYS A 146 4.58 2.59 10.99
C CYS A 146 4.12 2.94 9.56
N PRO A 147 3.06 2.33 9.05
CA PRO A 147 2.11 1.41 9.71
C PRO A 147 2.54 -0.07 9.66
N GLY A 148 3.35 -0.49 10.61
CA GLY A 148 3.72 -1.88 10.89
C GLY A 148 4.09 -2.69 9.64
N ARG A 149 3.26 -3.67 9.28
CA ARG A 149 3.47 -4.58 8.14
C ARG A 149 3.62 -3.90 6.77
N MET A 150 3.27 -2.62 6.66
CA MET A 150 3.38 -1.84 5.43
C MET A 150 4.62 -0.95 5.41
N SER A 151 5.48 -1.06 6.41
CA SER A 151 6.77 -0.35 6.46
C SER A 151 7.82 -1.04 5.59
N GLY A 152 8.87 -0.31 5.25
CA GLY A 152 9.95 -0.80 4.38
C GLY A 152 9.99 -0.11 3.01
N GLY A 153 11.17 -0.13 2.38
CA GLY A 153 11.42 0.47 1.07
C GLY A 153 11.06 -0.45 -0.12
N PRO A 154 11.24 0.04 -1.36
CA PRO A 154 11.04 -0.74 -2.57
C PRO A 154 11.72 -2.12 -2.51
N GLY A 155 11.04 -3.14 -3.02
CA GLY A 155 11.51 -4.53 -2.99
C GLY A 155 11.14 -5.30 -1.73
N THR A 156 10.59 -4.67 -0.70
CA THR A 156 10.13 -5.37 0.51
C THR A 156 8.65 -5.74 0.45
N LYS A 157 8.26 -6.81 1.16
CA LYS A 157 6.83 -7.19 1.33
C LYS A 157 6.00 -6.07 1.97
N GLY A 158 6.61 -5.25 2.85
CA GLY A 158 5.94 -4.10 3.45
C GLY A 158 5.59 -3.04 2.42
N TYR A 159 6.53 -2.72 1.52
CA TYR A 159 6.29 -1.79 0.43
C TYR A 159 5.21 -2.29 -0.54
N GLU A 160 5.21 -3.58 -0.88
CA GLU A 160 4.16 -4.18 -1.73
C GLU A 160 2.77 -4.07 -1.12
N ARG A 161 2.63 -4.32 0.21
CA ARG A 161 1.38 -4.12 0.95
C ARG A 161 0.94 -2.66 0.93
N TRP A 162 1.88 -1.74 1.12
CA TRP A 162 1.59 -0.31 1.03
C TRP A 162 1.08 0.09 -0.35
N GLN A 163 1.77 -0.35 -1.42
CA GLN A 163 1.34 -0.08 -2.79
C GLN A 163 -0.04 -0.68 -3.08
N LYS A 164 -0.33 -1.86 -2.51
CA LYS A 164 -1.67 -2.46 -2.60
C LYS A 164 -2.71 -1.58 -1.89
N LEU A 165 -2.44 -1.13 -0.68
CA LEU A 165 -3.35 -0.24 0.05
C LEU A 165 -3.61 1.04 -0.73
N LEU A 166 -2.60 1.68 -1.28
CA LEU A 166 -2.77 2.89 -2.09
C LEU A 166 -3.66 2.64 -3.32
N ARG A 167 -3.52 1.50 -4.01
CA ARG A 167 -4.45 1.12 -5.09
C ARG A 167 -5.86 0.90 -4.57
N ASP A 168 -6.00 0.16 -3.48
CA ASP A 168 -7.30 -0.09 -2.86
C ASP A 168 -7.97 1.21 -2.40
N LEU A 169 -7.21 2.21 -2.01
CA LEU A 169 -7.68 3.57 -1.67
C LEU A 169 -8.00 4.43 -2.91
N GLY A 170 -7.50 4.06 -4.09
CA GLY A 170 -7.61 4.84 -5.32
C GLY A 170 -6.55 5.95 -5.45
N GLU A 171 -5.48 5.87 -4.67
CA GLU A 171 -4.35 6.81 -4.68
C GLU A 171 -3.28 6.44 -5.73
N LEU A 172 -3.36 5.23 -6.25
CA LEU A 172 -2.55 4.73 -7.36
C LEU A 172 -3.43 4.03 -8.39
N PRO A 173 -3.07 4.05 -9.68
CA PRO A 173 -3.80 3.32 -10.70
C PRO A 173 -3.82 1.81 -10.39
N GLU A 174 -4.91 1.14 -10.76
CA GLU A 174 -5.00 -0.31 -10.65
C GLU A 174 -3.87 -0.96 -11.45
N GLN A 175 -3.14 -1.88 -10.83
CA GLN A 175 -2.27 -2.77 -11.62
C GLN A 175 -3.19 -3.63 -12.49
N LYS A 176 -3.08 -3.49 -13.81
CA LYS A 176 -3.67 -4.45 -14.75
C LYS A 176 -3.03 -5.80 -14.43
N THR A 177 -3.72 -6.61 -13.63
CA THR A 177 -3.21 -7.91 -13.24
C THR A 177 -3.05 -8.75 -14.50
N LYS A 178 -1.88 -9.34 -14.70
CA LYS A 178 -1.60 -10.30 -15.80
C LYS A 178 -2.68 -11.40 -15.91
N LYS A 179 -3.49 -11.62 -14.85
CA LYS A 179 -4.62 -12.57 -14.86
C LYS A 179 -5.76 -12.21 -15.84
N LYS A 180 -6.06 -10.92 -16.10
CA LYS A 180 -7.01 -10.53 -17.16
C LYS A 180 -6.40 -10.66 -18.55
N ALA A 181 -5.07 -10.40 -18.69
CA ALA A 181 -4.36 -10.63 -19.94
C ALA A 181 -4.28 -12.13 -20.28
N VAL A 182 -4.04 -13.00 -19.28
CA VAL A 182 -4.02 -14.46 -19.46
C VAL A 182 -5.43 -15.02 -19.81
N LYS A 183 -6.52 -14.51 -19.22
CA LYS A 183 -7.88 -14.91 -19.62
C LYS A 183 -8.26 -14.37 -21.02
N LYS A 184 -7.82 -13.16 -21.38
CA LYS A 184 -8.06 -12.58 -22.71
C LYS A 184 -7.17 -13.23 -23.77
N ALA A 185 -5.92 -13.57 -23.42
CA ALA A 185 -4.99 -14.31 -24.27
C ALA A 185 -5.45 -15.79 -24.44
N LYS A 186 -5.95 -16.48 -23.38
CA LYS A 186 -6.56 -17.80 -23.51
C LYS A 186 -7.84 -17.79 -24.37
N LYS A 187 -8.65 -16.72 -24.33
CA LYS A 187 -9.85 -16.59 -25.18
C LYS A 187 -9.52 -16.14 -26.60
N ALA A 188 -8.39 -15.46 -26.82
CA ALA A 188 -7.87 -15.13 -28.14
C ALA A 188 -7.12 -16.33 -28.77
N ALA A 189 -6.35 -17.08 -27.98
CA ALA A 189 -5.66 -18.29 -28.41
C ALA A 189 -6.63 -19.43 -28.79
N ALA A 190 -7.83 -19.46 -28.17
CA ALA A 190 -8.89 -20.42 -28.56
C ALA A 190 -9.57 -20.06 -29.89
N LYS A 191 -9.30 -18.89 -30.48
CA LYS A 191 -9.89 -18.42 -31.74
C LYS A 191 -8.92 -18.41 -32.93
N THR A 192 -7.63 -18.74 -32.70
CA THR A 192 -6.58 -18.81 -33.71
C THR A 192 -5.82 -20.15 -33.66
N SER A 193 -6.54 -21.26 -33.58
CA SER A 193 -5.92 -22.57 -33.76
C SER A 193 -6.04 -23.00 -35.22
N LYS A 194 -5.09 -22.55 -36.04
CA LYS A 194 -4.63 -23.30 -37.21
C LYS A 194 -3.12 -23.34 -37.15
N THR A 195 -2.58 -24.57 -36.97
CA THR A 195 -1.16 -24.96 -37.06
C THR A 195 -0.21 -24.41 -36.00
N SER A 196 -0.34 -24.77 -34.74
CA SER A 196 0.76 -24.67 -33.78
C SER A 196 1.33 -26.07 -33.56
N LYS A 197 2.65 -26.20 -33.78
CA LYS A 197 3.40 -27.42 -33.49
C LYS A 197 3.35 -27.76 -32.03
N THR A 198 3.34 -29.03 -31.69
CA THR A 198 3.36 -29.51 -30.31
C THR A 198 4.67 -29.17 -29.60
N ASN A 199 4.69 -29.06 -28.28
CA ASN A 199 5.90 -28.84 -27.51
C ASN A 199 7.00 -29.88 -27.80
N LYS A 200 6.64 -31.12 -28.17
CA LYS A 200 7.56 -32.18 -28.51
C LYS A 200 8.20 -31.97 -29.89
N GLU A 201 7.47 -31.43 -30.85
CA GLU A 201 7.98 -31.03 -32.15
C GLU A 201 8.91 -29.82 -32.05
N ILE A 202 8.55 -28.83 -31.25
CA ILE A 202 9.42 -27.67 -30.98
C ILE A 202 10.70 -28.11 -30.27
N ALA A 203 10.65 -29.04 -29.32
CA ALA A 203 11.83 -29.59 -28.65
C ALA A 203 12.77 -30.28 -29.66
N LYS A 204 12.25 -31.03 -30.63
CA LYS A 204 13.07 -31.59 -31.72
C LYS A 204 13.71 -30.50 -32.57
N GLU A 205 13.01 -29.43 -32.87
CA GLU A 205 13.56 -28.27 -33.60
C GLU A 205 14.65 -27.54 -32.82
N VAL A 206 14.50 -27.47 -31.47
CA VAL A 206 15.53 -26.92 -30.57
C VAL A 206 16.80 -27.79 -30.65
N ILE A 207 16.66 -29.11 -30.58
CA ILE A 207 17.79 -30.05 -30.72
C ILE A 207 18.45 -29.90 -32.08
N ALA A 208 17.67 -29.71 -33.15
CA ALA A 208 18.16 -29.43 -34.50
C ALA A 208 18.73 -28.01 -34.71
N GLY A 209 18.90 -27.20 -33.65
CA GLY A 209 19.52 -25.87 -33.69
C GLY A 209 18.68 -24.73 -34.29
N LYS A 210 17.43 -24.99 -34.71
CA LYS A 210 16.57 -23.99 -35.39
C LYS A 210 16.17 -22.78 -34.54
N TRP A 211 16.31 -22.88 -33.25
CA TRP A 211 15.90 -21.84 -32.29
C TRP A 211 17.05 -21.05 -31.66
N GLY A 212 18.30 -21.36 -32.08
CA GLY A 212 19.52 -20.75 -31.53
C GLY A 212 19.85 -21.25 -30.13
N ASN A 213 20.75 -20.55 -29.39
CA ASN A 213 21.25 -20.98 -28.09
C ASN A 213 21.03 -19.94 -26.99
N GLY A 214 21.00 -20.38 -25.73
CA GLY A 214 20.98 -19.52 -24.54
C GLY A 214 19.87 -18.47 -24.57
N LYS A 215 20.20 -17.20 -24.40
CA LYS A 215 19.27 -16.09 -24.35
C LYS A 215 18.44 -15.92 -25.63
N ILE A 216 19.06 -16.17 -26.79
CA ILE A 216 18.41 -16.06 -28.11
C ILE A 216 17.29 -17.10 -28.24
N ARG A 217 17.54 -18.35 -27.84
CA ARG A 217 16.55 -19.42 -27.83
C ARG A 217 15.35 -19.03 -26.96
N LYS A 218 15.62 -18.53 -25.74
CA LYS A 218 14.57 -18.09 -24.80
C LYS A 218 13.70 -17.00 -25.41
N GLN A 219 14.30 -15.99 -26.02
CA GLN A 219 13.58 -14.89 -26.66
C GLN A 219 12.71 -15.36 -27.82
N ARG A 220 13.25 -16.20 -28.72
CA ARG A 220 12.53 -16.69 -29.90
C ARG A 220 11.37 -17.60 -29.53
N LEU A 221 11.54 -18.53 -28.60
CA LEU A 221 10.47 -19.42 -28.13
C LEU A 221 9.34 -18.61 -27.45
N THR A 222 9.70 -17.66 -26.59
CA THR A 222 8.72 -16.80 -25.91
C THR A 222 7.98 -15.91 -26.91
N ALA A 223 8.67 -15.34 -27.90
CA ALA A 223 8.04 -14.53 -28.94
C ALA A 223 7.08 -15.35 -29.82
N ALA A 224 7.39 -16.64 -30.07
CA ALA A 224 6.52 -17.56 -30.78
C ALA A 224 5.39 -18.16 -29.92
N GLY A 225 5.28 -17.76 -28.65
CA GLY A 225 4.20 -18.19 -27.75
C GLY A 225 4.44 -19.50 -27.01
N TYR A 226 5.65 -20.06 -27.09
CA TYR A 226 6.02 -21.28 -26.36
C TYR A 226 6.62 -20.97 -25.00
N ASP A 227 6.33 -21.83 -24.00
CA ASP A 227 6.95 -21.76 -22.67
C ASP A 227 8.36 -22.36 -22.74
N TYR A 228 9.38 -21.51 -22.58
CA TYR A 228 10.78 -21.89 -22.68
C TYR A 228 11.17 -23.01 -21.69
N ASP A 229 10.74 -22.92 -20.45
CA ASP A 229 11.13 -23.86 -19.39
C ASP A 229 10.53 -25.25 -19.64
N THR A 230 9.29 -25.30 -20.15
CA THR A 230 8.66 -26.55 -20.59
C THR A 230 9.38 -27.17 -21.79
N ILE A 231 9.71 -26.38 -22.82
CA ILE A 231 10.45 -26.88 -23.99
C ILE A 231 11.85 -27.38 -23.60
N GLN A 232 12.57 -26.63 -22.76
CA GLN A 232 13.92 -26.99 -22.34
C GLN A 232 13.93 -28.30 -21.52
N ARG A 233 12.92 -28.52 -20.66
CA ARG A 233 12.74 -29.77 -19.91
C ARG A 233 12.55 -30.96 -20.86
N ILE A 234 11.73 -30.80 -21.91
CA ILE A 234 11.50 -31.85 -22.91
C ILE A 234 12.81 -32.13 -23.69
N VAL A 235 13.53 -31.08 -24.08
CA VAL A 235 14.85 -31.22 -24.74
C VAL A 235 15.83 -32.02 -23.86
N ASN A 236 15.95 -31.65 -22.58
CA ASN A 236 16.85 -32.34 -21.66
C ASN A 236 16.46 -33.80 -21.45
N ASN A 237 15.16 -34.14 -21.48
CA ASN A 237 14.70 -35.54 -21.39
C ASN A 237 14.91 -36.34 -22.69
N MET A 238 15.02 -35.67 -23.83
CA MET A 238 15.27 -36.31 -25.13
C MET A 238 16.76 -36.57 -25.40
N LEU A 239 17.64 -35.88 -24.65
CA LEU A 239 19.10 -35.98 -24.80
C LEU A 239 19.72 -36.89 -23.70
N LYS A 240 18.92 -37.42 -22.78
CA LYS A 240 19.31 -38.48 -21.83
C LYS A 240 19.16 -39.86 -22.46
#